data_901addca1daffcfcd3c91a3e5c9d9f68
#
_entry.id   901addca1daffcfcd3c91a3e5c9d9f68
#
_cell.length_a   1.000
_cell.length_b   1.000
_cell.length_c   1.000
_cell.angle_alpha   90.00
_cell.angle_beta   90.00
_cell.angle_gamma   90.00
#
_symmetry.space_group_name_H-M   'P 1'
#
loop_
_entity.id
_entity.type
_entity.pdbx_description
1 polymer ?
#
loop_
_entity_poly.entity_id
_entity_poly.type
_entity_poly.pdbx_seq_one_letter_code
_entity_poly.pdbx_strand_id
1 'polypeptide(L)'
;MSMRCIVLVLAAGASIGVLGAAAADQAGSSGAPAAANPFAANADAVKSGRQVFLNTGCYNCHGIEAKGGGIAPDLTASKLDAQQMFRTIHDGRPGTLMPSWGKELSSDEIWKVITYLQSLRHNGSS
;
A
#
# COMPACT_ATOMS: atom_id res chain seq x y z
N MET A 1 -2.57 77.05 38.69
CA MET A 1 -1.48 76.49 39.48
C MET A 1 -1.52 74.99 39.26
N SER A 2 -0.56 74.54 38.47
CA SER A 2 0.37 73.43 38.72
C SER A 2 -0.31 72.10 39.02
N MET A 3 -0.10 71.11 38.25
CA MET A 3 1.18 70.45 38.09
C MET A 3 1.07 69.30 37.10
N ARG A 4 2.01 69.30 36.26
CA ARG A 4 2.30 68.29 35.29
C ARG A 4 2.54 66.96 35.99
N CYS A 5 1.90 65.91 35.47
CA CYS A 5 2.47 64.58 35.57
C CYS A 5 2.48 63.98 34.16
N ILE A 6 3.63 64.00 33.60
CA ILE A 6 3.97 63.29 32.40
C ILE A 6 4.12 61.84 32.82
N VAL A 7 3.19 61.00 32.42
CA VAL A 7 3.38 59.54 32.52
C VAL A 7 3.92 59.09 31.18
N LEU A 8 5.20 58.80 31.17
CA LEU A 8 5.89 58.18 30.07
C LEU A 8 5.45 56.73 30.03
N VAL A 9 4.55 56.40 29.13
CA VAL A 9 4.22 54.98 28.88
C VAL A 9 5.24 54.46 27.90
N LEU A 10 6.20 53.74 28.40
CA LEU A 10 7.07 52.87 27.61
C LEU A 10 6.23 51.76 27.01
N ALA A 11 5.93 51.91 25.75
CA ALA A 11 5.39 50.79 24.96
C ALA A 11 6.46 49.73 24.75
N ALA A 12 6.44 48.72 25.57
CA ALA A 12 7.18 47.50 25.32
C ALA A 12 6.49 46.80 24.15
N GLY A 13 7.08 46.90 22.98
CA GLY A 13 6.67 46.14 21.83
C GLY A 13 6.94 44.65 22.06
N ALA A 14 5.91 43.93 22.42
CA ALA A 14 5.95 42.48 22.35
C ALA A 14 5.84 42.08 20.89
N SER A 15 6.95 41.81 20.27
CA SER A 15 7.00 41.11 19.00
C SER A 15 6.48 39.73 19.24
N ILE A 16 5.23 39.48 18.94
CA ILE A 16 4.70 38.14 18.80
C ILE A 16 5.30 37.59 17.55
N GLY A 17 6.36 36.82 17.72
CA GLY A 17 6.87 35.95 16.66
C GLY A 17 5.78 34.97 16.28
N VAL A 18 5.16 35.21 15.14
CA VAL A 18 4.37 34.19 14.49
C VAL A 18 5.35 33.09 14.12
N LEU A 19 5.40 32.08 14.97
CA LEU A 19 5.92 30.79 14.52
C LEU A 19 4.97 30.32 13.42
N GLY A 20 5.32 30.67 12.18
CA GLY A 20 4.80 29.95 11.04
C GLY A 20 5.13 28.49 11.28
N ALA A 21 4.12 27.72 11.65
CA ALA A 21 4.20 26.31 11.49
C ALA A 21 4.45 26.09 10.00
N ALA A 22 5.70 25.95 9.65
CA ALA A 22 6.06 25.40 8.36
C ALA A 22 5.41 24.01 8.37
N ALA A 23 4.27 23.89 7.71
CA ALA A 23 3.80 22.63 7.29
C ALA A 23 4.98 22.00 6.55
N ALA A 24 5.63 21.07 7.21
CA ALA A 24 6.66 20.27 6.61
C ALA A 24 5.97 19.56 5.45
N ASP A 25 6.17 20.10 4.27
CA ASP A 25 5.87 19.42 3.03
C ASP A 25 6.75 18.16 3.03
N GLN A 26 6.19 17.09 3.55
CA GLN A 26 6.78 15.76 3.54
C GLN A 26 6.66 15.18 2.12
N ALA A 27 6.94 15.99 1.13
CA ALA A 27 7.24 15.53 -0.21
C ALA A 27 8.67 15.00 -0.29
N GLY A 28 9.04 14.20 0.70
CA GLY A 28 10.23 13.39 0.72
C GLY A 28 9.82 11.95 0.48
N SER A 29 9.49 11.62 -0.72
CA SER A 29 9.30 10.25 -1.14
C SER A 29 10.66 9.53 -1.22
N SER A 30 11.22 9.27 -0.08
CA SER A 30 12.32 8.34 0.05
C SER A 30 12.03 7.47 1.26
N GLY A 31 11.31 6.37 1.03
CA GLY A 31 11.02 5.39 2.06
C GLY A 31 9.67 5.57 2.74
N ALA A 32 8.61 5.95 2.04
CA ALA A 32 7.29 5.55 2.48
C ALA A 32 7.33 4.01 2.62
N PRO A 33 6.99 3.45 3.81
CA PRO A 33 6.90 2.00 3.93
C PRO A 33 6.02 1.51 2.81
N ALA A 34 6.48 0.51 2.07
CA ALA A 34 5.71 -0.09 0.99
C ALA A 34 4.30 -0.30 1.52
N ALA A 35 3.29 0.23 0.82
CA ALA A 35 1.93 0.24 1.33
C ALA A 35 1.57 -1.15 1.83
N ALA A 36 1.35 -1.27 3.15
CA ALA A 36 1.03 -2.55 3.75
C ALA A 36 -0.28 -3.05 3.15
N ASN A 37 -0.40 -4.35 2.90
CA ASN A 37 -1.64 -4.93 2.43
C ASN A 37 -2.75 -4.64 3.45
N PRO A 38 -3.79 -3.85 3.11
CA PRO A 38 -4.84 -3.46 4.05
C PRO A 38 -5.70 -4.65 4.52
N PHE A 39 -5.61 -5.79 3.84
CA PHE A 39 -6.35 -7.01 4.15
C PHE A 39 -5.46 -8.12 4.74
N ALA A 40 -4.24 -7.78 5.18
CA ALA A 40 -3.33 -8.78 5.74
C ALA A 40 -3.99 -9.57 6.88
N ALA A 41 -3.83 -10.90 6.87
CA ALA A 41 -4.40 -11.83 7.86
C ALA A 41 -5.94 -11.81 8.01
N ASN A 42 -6.67 -11.22 7.06
CA ASN A 42 -8.13 -11.18 7.08
C ASN A 42 -8.70 -12.45 6.40
N ALA A 43 -9.40 -13.29 7.17
CA ALA A 43 -9.95 -14.56 6.66
C ALA A 43 -11.00 -14.38 5.57
N ASP A 44 -11.81 -13.35 5.62
CA ASP A 44 -12.81 -13.07 4.58
C ASP A 44 -12.15 -12.54 3.30
N ALA A 45 -11.07 -11.79 3.45
CA ALA A 45 -10.26 -11.37 2.30
C ALA A 45 -9.55 -12.56 1.65
N VAL A 46 -9.13 -13.55 2.40
CA VAL A 46 -8.59 -14.83 1.84
C VAL A 46 -9.64 -15.50 0.96
N LYS A 47 -10.86 -15.65 1.46
CA LYS A 47 -11.97 -16.25 0.69
C LYS A 47 -12.30 -15.45 -0.56
N SER A 48 -12.45 -14.13 -0.41
CA SER A 48 -12.74 -13.21 -1.52
C SER A 48 -11.61 -13.21 -2.55
N GLY A 49 -10.37 -13.18 -2.10
CA GLY A 49 -9.18 -13.22 -2.97
C GLY A 49 -9.11 -14.52 -3.77
N ARG A 50 -9.46 -15.66 -3.16
CA ARG A 50 -9.58 -16.92 -3.89
C ARG A 50 -10.67 -16.87 -4.97
N GLN A 51 -11.81 -16.26 -4.70
CA GLN A 51 -12.86 -16.08 -5.69
C GLN A 51 -12.38 -15.21 -6.87
N VAL A 52 -11.73 -14.08 -6.58
CA VAL A 52 -11.15 -13.23 -7.63
C VAL A 52 -10.13 -14.02 -8.46
N PHE A 53 -9.20 -14.75 -7.82
CA PHE A 53 -8.20 -15.58 -8.49
C PHE A 53 -8.80 -16.58 -9.47
N LEU A 54 -9.91 -17.23 -9.08
CA LEU A 54 -10.63 -18.17 -9.91
C LEU A 54 -11.45 -17.48 -11.00
N ASN A 55 -12.22 -16.48 -10.66
CA ASN A 55 -13.12 -15.81 -11.60
C ASN A 55 -12.38 -15.03 -12.70
N THR A 56 -11.21 -14.48 -12.37
CA THR A 56 -10.36 -13.74 -13.31
C THR A 56 -9.54 -14.68 -14.20
N GLY A 57 -9.46 -15.97 -13.86
CA GLY A 57 -8.75 -16.96 -14.65
C GLY A 57 -7.25 -17.06 -14.38
N CYS A 58 -6.75 -16.51 -13.26
CA CYS A 58 -5.34 -16.62 -12.85
C CYS A 58 -4.90 -18.09 -12.77
N TYR A 59 -5.81 -18.97 -12.36
CA TYR A 59 -5.57 -20.40 -12.25
C TYR A 59 -5.23 -21.09 -13.58
N ASN A 60 -5.63 -20.52 -14.72
CA ASN A 60 -5.33 -21.11 -16.03
C ASN A 60 -3.81 -21.23 -16.28
N CYS A 61 -3.05 -20.28 -15.76
CA CYS A 61 -1.59 -20.27 -15.86
C CYS A 61 -0.92 -20.77 -14.58
N HIS A 62 -1.43 -20.34 -13.41
CA HIS A 62 -0.80 -20.60 -12.11
C HIS A 62 -1.33 -21.85 -11.38
N GLY A 63 -2.29 -22.57 -11.98
CA GLY A 63 -2.94 -23.72 -11.34
C GLY A 63 -3.97 -23.33 -10.27
N ILE A 64 -4.94 -24.21 -10.03
CA ILE A 64 -6.06 -23.98 -9.09
C ILE A 64 -5.56 -23.69 -7.67
N GLU A 65 -4.46 -24.31 -7.26
CA GLU A 65 -3.82 -24.12 -5.97
C GLU A 65 -2.65 -23.14 -6.00
N ALA A 66 -2.52 -22.38 -7.09
CA ALA A 66 -1.43 -21.43 -7.31
C ALA A 66 -0.02 -22.04 -7.29
N LYS A 67 0.10 -23.34 -7.46
CA LYS A 67 1.38 -24.10 -7.47
C LYS A 67 2.07 -24.13 -8.83
N GLY A 68 1.61 -23.31 -9.76
CA GLY A 68 2.11 -23.32 -11.13
C GLY A 68 1.38 -24.33 -12.02
N GLY A 69 1.53 -24.17 -13.33
CA GLY A 69 0.88 -25.00 -14.33
C GLY A 69 1.76 -25.28 -15.55
N GLY A 70 3.07 -25.16 -15.40
CA GLY A 70 4.04 -25.39 -16.47
C GLY A 70 4.40 -24.14 -17.27
N ILE A 71 3.49 -23.17 -17.43
CA ILE A 71 3.74 -21.90 -18.14
C ILE A 71 3.92 -20.70 -17.18
N ALA A 72 3.55 -20.86 -15.92
CA ALA A 72 3.68 -19.82 -14.90
C ALA A 72 4.28 -20.40 -13.63
N PRO A 73 4.98 -19.57 -12.84
CA PRO A 73 5.64 -20.02 -11.62
C PRO A 73 4.67 -20.43 -10.52
N ASP A 74 5.17 -21.25 -9.60
CA ASP A 74 4.53 -21.54 -8.32
C ASP A 74 4.49 -20.28 -7.45
N LEU A 75 3.28 -19.79 -7.17
CA LEU A 75 3.06 -18.58 -6.37
C LEU A 75 3.17 -18.86 -4.87
N THR A 76 3.02 -20.12 -4.44
CA THR A 76 3.16 -20.51 -3.03
C THR A 76 4.62 -20.45 -2.58
N ALA A 77 5.56 -20.63 -3.51
CA ALA A 77 6.99 -20.51 -3.29
C ALA A 77 7.54 -19.09 -3.56
N SER A 78 6.70 -18.16 -4.00
CA SER A 78 7.12 -16.81 -4.34
C SER A 78 7.73 -16.08 -3.14
N LYS A 79 8.85 -15.39 -3.35
CA LYS A 79 9.53 -14.57 -2.33
C LYS A 79 9.23 -13.08 -2.45
N LEU A 80 8.34 -12.69 -3.37
CA LEU A 80 7.94 -11.31 -3.52
C LEU A 80 7.21 -10.82 -2.27
N ASP A 81 7.50 -9.60 -1.85
CA ASP A 81 6.70 -8.92 -0.83
C ASP A 81 5.32 -8.51 -1.39
N ALA A 82 4.42 -8.06 -0.52
CA ALA A 82 3.05 -7.73 -0.91
C ALA A 82 2.99 -6.62 -1.97
N GLN A 83 3.86 -5.62 -1.87
CA GLN A 83 3.90 -4.50 -2.80
C GLN A 83 4.47 -4.91 -4.17
N GLN A 84 5.47 -5.78 -4.16
CA GLN A 84 6.01 -6.36 -5.40
C GLN A 84 4.97 -7.23 -6.10
N MET A 85 4.19 -8.01 -5.33
CA MET A 85 3.06 -8.78 -5.86
C MET A 85 1.99 -7.88 -6.44
N PHE A 86 1.66 -6.78 -5.75
CA PHE A 86 0.69 -5.81 -6.23
C PHE A 86 1.10 -5.24 -7.59
N ARG A 87 2.31 -4.73 -7.71
CA ARG A 87 2.82 -4.21 -9.00
C ARG A 87 2.82 -5.27 -10.08
N THR A 88 3.24 -6.49 -9.76
CA THR A 88 3.28 -7.60 -10.71
C THR A 88 1.90 -7.94 -11.26
N ILE A 89 0.85 -7.91 -10.43
CA ILE A 89 -0.52 -8.17 -10.86
C ILE A 89 -1.08 -6.95 -11.61
N HIS A 90 -0.94 -5.77 -11.01
CA HIS A 90 -1.47 -4.53 -11.57
C HIS A 90 -0.88 -4.20 -12.94
N ASP A 91 0.44 -4.23 -13.06
CA ASP A 91 1.17 -3.79 -14.25
C ASP A 91 1.50 -4.93 -15.22
N GLY A 92 1.34 -6.19 -14.77
CA GLY A 92 1.80 -7.34 -15.51
C GLY A 92 3.32 -7.49 -15.46
N ARG A 93 3.83 -8.42 -16.26
CA ARG A 93 5.28 -8.64 -16.41
C ARG A 93 5.67 -8.51 -17.90
N PRO A 94 6.22 -7.38 -18.31
CA PRO A 94 6.65 -7.17 -19.69
C PRO A 94 7.60 -8.28 -20.17
N GLY A 95 7.40 -8.75 -21.38
CA GLY A 95 8.17 -9.85 -21.97
C GLY A 95 7.75 -11.25 -21.50
N THR A 96 6.67 -11.37 -20.75
CA THR A 96 6.08 -12.65 -20.34
C THR A 96 4.60 -12.73 -20.73
N LEU A 97 3.98 -13.90 -20.47
CA LEU A 97 2.55 -14.10 -20.70
C LEU A 97 1.67 -13.52 -19.58
N MET A 98 2.25 -12.96 -18.51
CA MET A 98 1.51 -12.35 -17.42
C MET A 98 0.98 -10.97 -17.84
N PRO A 99 -0.32 -10.80 -18.11
CA PRO A 99 -0.89 -9.53 -18.52
C PRO A 99 -1.02 -8.55 -17.33
N SER A 100 -1.26 -7.29 -17.65
CA SER A 100 -1.68 -6.29 -16.68
C SER A 100 -3.15 -6.49 -16.31
N TRP A 101 -3.46 -6.47 -15.02
CA TRP A 101 -4.82 -6.62 -14.48
C TRP A 101 -5.37 -5.32 -13.87
N GLY A 102 -4.57 -4.24 -13.85
CA GLY A 102 -4.94 -2.99 -13.19
C GLY A 102 -6.13 -2.25 -13.81
N LYS A 103 -6.58 -2.66 -15.01
CA LYS A 103 -7.78 -2.13 -15.66
C LYS A 103 -9.03 -2.97 -15.40
N GLU A 104 -8.86 -4.26 -15.15
CA GLU A 104 -9.94 -5.22 -14.91
C GLU A 104 -10.24 -5.43 -13.43
N LEU A 105 -9.23 -5.29 -12.57
CA LEU A 105 -9.35 -5.48 -11.14
C LEU A 105 -9.13 -4.16 -10.41
N SER A 106 -9.97 -3.90 -9.43
CA SER A 106 -9.75 -2.82 -8.47
C SER A 106 -8.53 -3.12 -7.58
N SER A 107 -7.94 -2.08 -7.00
CA SER A 107 -6.84 -2.23 -6.04
C SER A 107 -7.20 -3.16 -4.88
N ASP A 108 -8.43 -3.09 -4.38
CA ASP A 108 -8.91 -3.94 -3.29
C ASP A 108 -8.97 -5.41 -3.70
N GLU A 109 -9.42 -5.71 -4.92
CA GLU A 109 -9.43 -7.08 -5.44
C GLU A 109 -8.02 -7.63 -5.59
N ILE A 110 -7.08 -6.83 -6.09
CA ILE A 110 -5.67 -7.21 -6.18
C ILE A 110 -5.11 -7.50 -4.77
N TRP A 111 -5.38 -6.64 -3.79
CA TRP A 111 -4.94 -6.86 -2.41
C TRP A 111 -5.53 -8.12 -1.79
N LYS A 112 -6.79 -8.42 -2.05
CA LYS A 112 -7.44 -9.67 -1.58
C LYS A 112 -6.82 -10.90 -2.23
N VAL A 113 -6.52 -10.85 -3.54
CA VAL A 113 -5.76 -11.93 -4.21
C VAL A 113 -4.40 -12.14 -3.54
N ILE A 114 -3.67 -11.06 -3.23
CA ILE A 114 -2.39 -11.15 -2.53
C ILE A 114 -2.55 -11.78 -1.15
N THR A 115 -3.59 -11.40 -0.39
CA THR A 115 -3.90 -12.00 0.91
C THR A 115 -4.13 -13.51 0.79
N TYR A 116 -4.90 -13.94 -0.21
CA TYR A 116 -5.08 -15.35 -0.51
C TYR A 116 -3.75 -16.06 -0.82
N LEU A 117 -2.94 -15.51 -1.73
CA LEU A 117 -1.66 -16.10 -2.08
C LEU A 117 -0.69 -16.18 -0.90
N GLN A 118 -0.67 -15.17 -0.04
CA GLN A 118 0.14 -15.18 1.17
C GLN A 118 -0.32 -16.24 2.17
N SER A 119 -1.63 -16.48 2.28
CA SER A 119 -2.17 -17.55 3.15
C SER A 119 -1.71 -18.94 2.72
N LEU A 120 -1.52 -19.16 1.42
CA LEU A 120 -1.03 -20.45 0.91
C LEU A 120 0.43 -20.72 1.30
N ARG A 121 1.26 -19.67 1.42
CA ARG A 121 2.66 -19.79 1.85
C ARG A 121 2.77 -20.26 3.29
N HIS A 122 1.92 -19.74 4.17
CA HIS A 122 1.93 -20.12 5.60
C HIS A 122 1.43 -21.54 5.83
N ASN A 123 0.52 -22.04 5.00
CA ASN A 123 -0.03 -23.39 5.11
C ASN A 123 0.90 -24.47 4.53
N GLY A 124 1.91 -24.10 3.79
CA GLY A 124 2.89 -25.02 3.19
C GLY A 124 4.13 -25.28 4.06
N SER A 125 4.21 -24.69 5.25
CA SER A 125 5.37 -24.77 6.14
C SER A 125 5.13 -25.70 7.34
N SER A 126 4.30 -26.73 7.17
CA SER A 126 4.06 -27.78 8.21
C SER A 126 4.82 -29.04 7.88
#